data_5837b60add4d9676c21ccc8fb0d1117f
#
_entry.id   5837b60add4d9676c21ccc8fb0d1117f
#
_cell.length_a   1.000
_cell.length_b   1.000
_cell.length_c   1.000
_cell.angle_alpha   90.00
_cell.angle_beta   90.00
_cell.angle_gamma   90.00
#
_symmetry.space_group_name_H-M   'P 1'
#
loop_
_entity.id
_entity.type
_entity.pdbx_description
1 polymer ?
#
loop_
_entity_poly.entity_id
_entity_poly.type
_entity_poly.pdbx_seq_one_letter_code
_entity_poly.pdbx_strand_id
1 'polypeptide(L)'
;MKGTKSPTNSNNIIEWHYTPLEIAGAVATILTDMTLVNVSATESILGEKSTLNVHGNVELGELKAKNVKISLFDAPANTPKVQTFADDAPQTGTQLNLGKLTGTGNSFYFATSDASVNIKENGNAESETKPLIDSITGSGSVNDDVGGNLESLADMVTIGTQSGTDVLTNTKLTLESGDVFGETTGTLNENGELEDVTTSVNMNNVRIAEFAMRTPMQIARIESNDLRKRLGDIRSSEGATGVWARYDGGRFSGGEFENKFNKVQVGADTALAAYGSRLGLSFSYTQGDADMSGISADTDAYSLAAYGMWFGEAGQFADVIGRVGTVDTDLATRTYKTNYDQLMLSLSGEFGWRFDLTDTFYAEPSAELTYTRVDGETFKANGNTLGIDDYDSMVGRIGATAGLNCSQGRGGVYARFGVAHEFMGDGRFTAVNAAGTAADPIEVDGKDTWVEYAVGANFNITKQTYVWADLERTSGAEVDEDWRATIGVRHAF
;
A
#
# COMPACT_ATOMS: atom_id res chain seq x y z
N MET A 1 -36.52 18.88 -2.20
CA MET A 1 -35.76 18.88 -0.97
C MET A 1 -34.25 19.02 -1.29
N LYS A 2 -33.53 19.88 -0.63
CA LYS A 2 -32.14 20.17 -0.98
C LYS A 2 -31.22 19.07 -0.40
N GLY A 3 -30.65 18.23 -1.25
CA GLY A 3 -29.50 17.41 -0.87
C GLY A 3 -28.28 18.29 -0.68
N THR A 4 -27.68 18.29 0.48
CA THR A 4 -26.43 18.98 0.74
C THR A 4 -25.28 18.12 0.20
N LYS A 5 -24.58 18.65 -0.79
CA LYS A 5 -23.32 18.14 -1.31
C LYS A 5 -22.27 18.32 -0.20
N SER A 6 -21.69 17.25 0.32
CA SER A 6 -20.43 17.34 1.06
C SER A 6 -19.30 17.31 0.06
N PRO A 7 -18.45 18.32 0.01
CA PRO A 7 -17.34 18.32 -0.91
C PRO A 7 -16.12 17.70 -0.24
N THR A 8 -15.37 17.04 -1.07
CA THR A 8 -13.93 16.81 -0.97
C THR A 8 -13.44 15.52 -0.33
N ASN A 9 -13.08 14.61 -1.21
CA ASN A 9 -11.70 14.17 -1.20
C ASN A 9 -11.26 13.92 -2.65
N SER A 10 -10.01 14.11 -2.96
CA SER A 10 -9.43 14.20 -4.30
C SER A 10 -9.41 12.89 -5.11
N ASN A 11 -10.10 11.87 -4.67
CA ASN A 11 -10.21 10.56 -5.31
C ASN A 11 -11.64 10.23 -5.70
N ASN A 12 -12.34 11.07 -6.42
CA ASN A 12 -13.62 10.80 -7.12
C ASN A 12 -14.58 9.74 -6.50
N ILE A 13 -14.50 9.51 -5.19
CA ILE A 13 -15.43 8.66 -4.44
C ILE A 13 -16.60 9.55 -4.03
N ILE A 14 -17.77 9.29 -4.59
CA ILE A 14 -19.00 9.95 -4.14
C ILE A 14 -19.63 9.01 -3.11
N GLU A 15 -19.36 9.25 -1.83
CA GLU A 15 -20.11 8.64 -0.74
C GLU A 15 -21.43 9.39 -0.52
N TRP A 16 -22.54 8.72 -0.80
CA TRP A 16 -23.86 9.21 -0.47
C TRP A 16 -24.32 8.56 0.84
N HIS A 17 -24.06 9.19 1.94
CA HIS A 17 -24.67 8.82 3.22
C HIS A 17 -25.99 9.57 3.34
N TYR A 18 -27.16 8.93 3.08
CA TYR A 18 -28.43 9.43 3.62
C TYR A 18 -29.60 8.45 3.45
N THR A 19 -30.61 8.62 4.35
CA THR A 19 -32.00 8.20 4.26
C THR A 19 -32.51 8.12 2.84
N PRO A 20 -33.48 7.23 2.53
CA PRO A 20 -33.85 6.85 1.16
C PRO A 20 -33.96 8.06 0.24
N LEU A 21 -33.03 8.16 -0.69
CA LEU A 21 -33.04 9.16 -1.75
C LEU A 21 -33.79 8.54 -2.92
N GLU A 22 -35.08 8.84 -3.04
CA GLU A 22 -35.82 8.61 -4.28
C GLU A 22 -35.30 9.60 -5.33
N ILE A 23 -34.46 9.13 -6.25
CA ILE A 23 -34.11 9.88 -7.46
C ILE A 23 -35.11 9.45 -8.56
N ALA A 24 -36.37 9.83 -8.38
CA ALA A 24 -37.39 9.59 -9.41
C ALA A 24 -37.07 10.44 -10.66
N GLY A 25 -36.79 9.78 -11.77
CA GLY A 25 -36.57 10.39 -13.09
C GLY A 25 -35.19 10.96 -13.38
N ALA A 26 -34.18 10.62 -12.62
CA ALA A 26 -32.79 11.04 -12.90
C ALA A 26 -32.01 9.93 -13.61
N VAL A 27 -31.27 10.30 -14.67
CA VAL A 27 -30.24 9.47 -15.29
C VAL A 27 -28.91 9.78 -14.57
N ALA A 28 -28.34 8.81 -13.90
CA ALA A 28 -27.00 8.94 -13.31
C ALA A 28 -25.98 8.32 -14.24
N THR A 29 -25.07 9.13 -14.78
CA THR A 29 -23.89 8.65 -15.49
C THR A 29 -22.69 8.67 -14.55
N ILE A 30 -22.12 7.50 -14.30
CA ILE A 30 -21.03 7.31 -13.37
C ILE A 30 -19.81 6.84 -14.16
N LEU A 31 -18.76 7.65 -14.15
CA LEU A 31 -17.55 7.40 -14.91
C LEU A 31 -16.41 6.81 -14.06
N THR A 32 -16.67 6.64 -12.74
CA THR A 32 -15.66 6.22 -11.75
C THR A 32 -16.27 5.25 -10.75
N ASP A 33 -15.46 4.72 -9.83
CA ASP A 33 -15.92 3.86 -8.75
C ASP A 33 -16.99 4.54 -7.89
N MET A 34 -18.00 3.77 -7.48
CA MET A 34 -19.13 4.25 -6.69
C MET A 34 -19.46 3.28 -5.57
N THR A 35 -19.87 3.85 -4.44
CA THR A 35 -20.49 3.10 -3.34
C THR A 35 -21.95 3.54 -3.17
N LEU A 36 -22.87 2.57 -3.18
CA LEU A 36 -24.28 2.80 -2.94
C LEU A 36 -24.72 2.12 -1.64
N VAL A 37 -25.43 2.88 -0.81
CA VAL A 37 -25.99 2.39 0.45
C VAL A 37 -27.47 2.74 0.49
N ASN A 38 -28.35 1.73 0.45
CA ASN A 38 -29.81 1.93 0.49
C ASN A 38 -30.32 3.01 -0.49
N VAL A 39 -30.06 2.82 -1.79
CA VAL A 39 -30.39 3.80 -2.84
C VAL A 39 -31.39 3.22 -3.81
N SER A 40 -32.30 4.05 -4.31
CA SER A 40 -33.18 3.74 -5.43
C SER A 40 -33.00 4.75 -6.57
N ALA A 41 -32.85 4.26 -7.81
CA ALA A 41 -32.73 5.08 -9.03
C ALA A 41 -33.43 4.41 -10.21
N THR A 42 -33.95 5.22 -11.16
CA THR A 42 -34.70 4.69 -12.33
C THR A 42 -33.78 4.21 -13.44
N GLU A 43 -32.62 4.85 -13.64
CA GLU A 43 -31.62 4.46 -14.63
C GLU A 43 -30.23 4.82 -14.13
N SER A 44 -29.27 3.94 -14.37
CA SER A 44 -27.87 4.16 -14.04
C SER A 44 -26.98 3.68 -15.16
N ILE A 45 -25.89 4.42 -15.44
CA ILE A 45 -24.88 4.06 -16.43
C ILE A 45 -23.55 4.05 -15.73
N LEU A 46 -22.86 2.91 -15.73
CA LEU A 46 -21.51 2.77 -15.21
C LEU A 46 -20.49 2.83 -16.34
N GLY A 47 -19.41 3.58 -16.12
CA GLY A 47 -18.28 3.63 -17.03
C GLY A 47 -17.62 2.25 -17.18
N GLU A 48 -17.04 1.98 -18.32
CA GLU A 48 -16.31 0.73 -18.58
C GLU A 48 -15.16 0.57 -17.60
N LYS A 49 -15.03 -0.63 -16.98
CA LYS A 49 -14.04 -0.98 -15.95
C LYS A 49 -14.18 -0.25 -14.61
N SER A 50 -15.33 0.36 -14.33
CA SER A 50 -15.60 0.94 -13.02
C SER A 50 -16.01 -0.14 -12.00
N THR A 51 -15.97 0.22 -10.72
CA THR A 51 -16.41 -0.63 -9.60
C THR A 51 -17.65 -0.03 -8.96
N LEU A 52 -18.65 -0.86 -8.69
CA LEU A 52 -19.85 -0.50 -7.91
C LEU A 52 -19.85 -1.30 -6.61
N ASN A 53 -19.75 -0.62 -5.48
CA ASN A 53 -19.91 -1.24 -4.17
C ASN A 53 -21.34 -1.03 -3.66
N VAL A 54 -21.96 -2.10 -3.22
CA VAL A 54 -23.36 -2.15 -2.78
C VAL A 54 -23.43 -2.57 -1.33
N HIS A 55 -24.14 -1.79 -0.52
CA HIS A 55 -24.41 -2.08 0.89
C HIS A 55 -25.90 -1.94 1.18
N GLY A 56 -26.50 -2.92 1.85
CA GLY A 56 -27.92 -2.92 2.16
C GLY A 56 -28.79 -3.11 0.91
N ASN A 57 -29.95 -2.48 0.86
CA ASN A 57 -30.90 -2.65 -0.24
C ASN A 57 -30.74 -1.55 -1.29
N VAL A 58 -30.35 -1.94 -2.51
CA VAL A 58 -30.19 -1.03 -3.66
C VAL A 58 -31.14 -1.44 -4.77
N GLU A 59 -31.97 -0.51 -5.23
CA GLU A 59 -32.89 -0.70 -6.31
C GLU A 59 -32.57 0.20 -7.50
N LEU A 60 -32.26 -0.37 -8.66
CA LEU A 60 -32.01 0.35 -9.90
C LEU A 60 -32.98 -0.13 -10.97
N GLY A 61 -33.70 0.81 -11.61
CA GLY A 61 -34.67 0.49 -12.67
C GLY A 61 -33.95 -0.10 -13.89
N GLU A 62 -32.96 0.58 -14.43
CA GLU A 62 -32.10 0.08 -15.49
C GLU A 62 -30.63 0.35 -15.11
N LEU A 63 -29.78 -0.65 -15.28
CA LEU A 63 -28.33 -0.52 -15.15
C LEU A 63 -27.67 -0.86 -16.49
N LYS A 64 -26.94 0.10 -17.05
CA LYS A 64 -26.06 -0.10 -18.22
C LYS A 64 -24.63 -0.23 -17.75
N ALA A 65 -24.06 -1.41 -17.88
CA ALA A 65 -22.74 -1.74 -17.36
C ALA A 65 -21.97 -2.62 -18.33
N LYS A 66 -20.68 -2.31 -18.57
CA LYS A 66 -19.80 -3.09 -19.43
C LYS A 66 -18.44 -3.26 -18.80
N ASN A 67 -18.03 -4.51 -18.59
CA ASN A 67 -16.80 -4.87 -17.87
C ASN A 67 -16.72 -4.23 -16.47
N VAL A 68 -17.85 -4.14 -15.78
CA VAL A 68 -17.97 -3.51 -14.47
C VAL A 68 -17.88 -4.57 -13.38
N LYS A 69 -17.18 -4.26 -12.30
CA LYS A 69 -17.18 -5.07 -11.08
C LYS A 69 -18.23 -4.55 -10.11
N ILE A 70 -19.15 -5.40 -9.68
CA ILE A 70 -20.19 -5.10 -8.71
C ILE A 70 -19.95 -5.95 -7.46
N SER A 71 -19.70 -5.30 -6.32
CA SER A 71 -19.37 -5.98 -5.06
C SER A 71 -20.45 -5.71 -4.02
N LEU A 72 -20.96 -6.77 -3.39
CA LEU A 72 -22.01 -6.72 -2.38
C LEU A 72 -21.38 -7.01 -1.02
N PHE A 73 -21.47 -6.03 -0.09
CA PHE A 73 -20.92 -6.09 1.25
C PHE A 73 -22.04 -5.95 2.28
N ASP A 74 -21.78 -6.36 3.52
CA ASP A 74 -22.68 -6.09 4.63
C ASP A 74 -23.02 -4.60 4.75
N ALA A 75 -24.24 -4.32 5.14
CA ALA A 75 -24.62 -2.97 5.49
C ALA A 75 -23.88 -2.54 6.79
N PRO A 76 -23.28 -1.34 6.84
CA PRO A 76 -22.67 -0.83 8.06
C PRO A 76 -23.63 -0.89 9.24
N ALA A 77 -23.16 -1.29 10.43
CA ALA A 77 -23.98 -1.57 11.62
C ALA A 77 -24.93 -0.44 12.06
N ASN A 78 -24.68 0.80 11.62
CA ASN A 78 -25.49 1.98 11.93
C ASN A 78 -26.30 2.50 10.73
N THR A 79 -26.41 1.74 9.64
CA THR A 79 -27.17 2.16 8.46
C THR A 79 -28.67 2.10 8.76
N PRO A 80 -29.45 3.17 8.58
CA PRO A 80 -30.89 3.13 8.76
C PRO A 80 -31.52 2.10 7.82
N LYS A 81 -32.29 1.15 8.36
CA LYS A 81 -33.04 0.19 7.55
C LYS A 81 -34.08 0.94 6.73
N VAL A 82 -34.05 0.76 5.40
CA VAL A 82 -35.12 1.28 4.53
C VAL A 82 -36.38 0.45 4.77
N GLN A 83 -37.46 1.09 5.15
CA GLN A 83 -38.78 0.45 5.08
C GLN A 83 -39.23 0.43 3.60
N THR A 84 -39.18 -0.73 2.98
CA THR A 84 -39.83 -0.95 1.68
C THR A 84 -41.31 -1.05 1.90
N PHE A 85 -42.11 -0.45 1.03
CA PHE A 85 -43.58 -0.44 1.10
C PHE A 85 -44.24 -1.77 0.68
N ALA A 86 -43.50 -2.83 0.53
CA ALA A 86 -44.01 -4.15 0.16
C ALA A 86 -43.34 -5.24 1.04
N ASP A 87 -44.21 -5.87 1.82
CA ASP A 87 -44.01 -7.07 2.64
C ASP A 87 -43.17 -6.97 3.93
N ASP A 88 -43.85 -7.40 5.00
CA ASP A 88 -43.51 -7.33 6.43
C ASP A 88 -42.36 -8.22 6.95
N ALA A 89 -41.45 -8.69 6.14
CA ALA A 89 -40.28 -9.42 6.62
C ALA A 89 -39.07 -8.51 6.74
N PRO A 90 -38.34 -8.50 7.90
CA PRO A 90 -37.08 -7.81 7.98
C PRO A 90 -36.10 -8.48 7.00
N GLN A 91 -35.77 -7.79 5.92
CA GLN A 91 -34.76 -8.22 4.98
C GLN A 91 -33.40 -8.20 5.70
N THR A 92 -32.79 -9.36 5.84
CA THR A 92 -31.40 -9.53 6.31
C THR A 92 -30.54 -9.68 5.08
N GLY A 93 -29.39 -8.95 5.05
CA GLY A 93 -28.43 -9.06 3.97
C GLY A 93 -28.49 -7.91 2.95
N THR A 94 -27.53 -7.93 2.05
CA THR A 94 -27.39 -6.92 0.99
C THR A 94 -28.05 -7.39 -0.29
N GLN A 95 -28.92 -6.56 -0.86
CA GLN A 95 -29.65 -6.88 -2.08
C GLN A 95 -29.46 -5.82 -3.16
N LEU A 96 -29.12 -6.27 -4.37
CA LEU A 96 -29.14 -5.45 -5.56
C LEU A 96 -30.31 -5.88 -6.46
N ASN A 97 -31.32 -5.04 -6.52
CA ASN A 97 -32.52 -5.29 -7.35
C ASN A 97 -32.46 -4.42 -8.62
N LEU A 98 -32.33 -5.05 -9.77
CA LEU A 98 -32.25 -4.40 -11.07
C LEU A 98 -33.54 -4.66 -11.84
N GLY A 99 -34.20 -3.59 -12.32
CA GLY A 99 -35.31 -3.73 -13.29
C GLY A 99 -34.82 -4.30 -14.62
N LYS A 100 -33.63 -3.85 -15.07
CA LYS A 100 -32.98 -4.31 -16.29
C LYS A 100 -31.47 -4.15 -16.19
N LEU A 101 -30.72 -5.16 -16.64
CA LEU A 101 -29.25 -5.07 -16.79
C LEU A 101 -28.92 -5.19 -18.29
N THR A 102 -28.11 -4.24 -18.79
CA THR A 102 -27.68 -4.19 -20.19
C THR A 102 -26.16 -4.06 -20.23
N GLY A 103 -25.49 -4.81 -21.12
CA GLY A 103 -24.06 -4.84 -21.34
C GLY A 103 -23.47 -6.22 -21.09
N THR A 104 -22.15 -6.34 -21.14
CA THR A 104 -21.46 -7.65 -21.10
C THR A 104 -20.17 -7.57 -20.29
N GLY A 105 -19.64 -8.73 -19.88
CA GLY A 105 -18.39 -8.82 -19.17
C GLY A 105 -18.46 -8.29 -17.72
N ASN A 106 -19.64 -8.23 -17.11
CA ASN A 106 -19.80 -7.78 -15.74
C ASN A 106 -19.45 -8.89 -14.76
N SER A 107 -18.89 -8.52 -13.60
CA SER A 107 -18.54 -9.46 -12.55
C SER A 107 -19.22 -9.10 -11.23
N PHE A 108 -19.66 -10.10 -10.48
CA PHE A 108 -20.21 -9.94 -9.13
C PHE A 108 -19.26 -10.53 -8.08
N TYR A 109 -19.15 -9.83 -6.96
CA TYR A 109 -18.46 -10.29 -5.77
C TYR A 109 -19.39 -10.26 -4.58
N PHE A 110 -19.61 -11.40 -3.96
CA PHE A 110 -20.41 -11.57 -2.75
C PHE A 110 -19.50 -11.67 -1.53
N ALA A 111 -19.55 -10.68 -0.65
CA ALA A 111 -18.80 -10.69 0.60
C ALA A 111 -19.50 -11.49 1.70
N THR A 112 -20.83 -11.71 1.58
CA THR A 112 -21.67 -12.41 2.57
C THR A 112 -22.65 -13.33 1.89
N SER A 113 -23.04 -14.43 2.56
CA SER A 113 -23.93 -15.47 2.04
C SER A 113 -25.39 -15.04 1.96
N ASP A 114 -25.79 -13.99 2.68
CA ASP A 114 -27.14 -13.42 2.65
C ASP A 114 -27.30 -12.30 1.60
N ALA A 115 -26.28 -12.06 0.80
CA ALA A 115 -26.35 -11.14 -0.32
C ALA A 115 -27.03 -11.79 -1.55
N SER A 116 -27.73 -10.98 -2.36
CA SER A 116 -28.34 -11.44 -3.60
C SER A 116 -28.42 -10.36 -4.67
N VAL A 117 -28.43 -10.80 -5.93
CA VAL A 117 -28.68 -9.95 -7.11
C VAL A 117 -29.92 -10.44 -7.84
N ASN A 118 -30.90 -9.56 -7.98
CA ASN A 118 -32.16 -9.86 -8.67
C ASN A 118 -32.29 -8.96 -9.90
N ILE A 119 -32.24 -9.55 -11.08
CA ILE A 119 -32.37 -8.88 -12.38
C ILE A 119 -33.71 -9.27 -13.00
N LYS A 120 -34.63 -8.32 -13.18
CA LYS A 120 -35.96 -8.63 -13.75
C LYS A 120 -35.90 -8.92 -15.25
N GLU A 121 -35.00 -8.24 -15.98
CA GLU A 121 -34.89 -8.35 -17.43
C GLU A 121 -33.44 -8.30 -17.89
N ASN A 122 -33.03 -9.25 -18.74
CA ASN A 122 -31.80 -9.17 -19.52
C ASN A 122 -32.01 -8.19 -20.68
N GLY A 123 -31.23 -7.08 -20.67
CA GLY A 123 -31.37 -6.01 -21.65
C GLY A 123 -30.58 -6.22 -22.93
N ASN A 124 -29.76 -7.27 -23.03
CA ASN A 124 -28.98 -7.56 -24.22
C ASN A 124 -29.84 -8.18 -25.33
N ALA A 125 -29.43 -7.95 -26.59
CA ALA A 125 -30.04 -8.61 -27.71
C ALA A 125 -29.67 -10.10 -27.72
N GLU A 126 -30.56 -10.97 -28.22
CA GLU A 126 -30.26 -12.42 -28.37
C GLU A 126 -29.03 -12.74 -29.25
N SER A 127 -28.60 -11.80 -30.07
CA SER A 127 -27.41 -11.92 -30.91
C SER A 127 -26.08 -11.59 -30.17
N GLU A 128 -26.12 -11.17 -28.91
CA GLU A 128 -24.94 -10.89 -28.14
C GLU A 128 -24.20 -12.19 -27.80
N THR A 129 -22.95 -12.29 -28.21
CA THR A 129 -22.13 -13.52 -28.04
C THR A 129 -21.38 -13.56 -26.69
N LYS A 130 -21.32 -12.43 -25.99
CA LYS A 130 -20.68 -12.36 -24.67
C LYS A 130 -21.72 -12.46 -23.58
N PRO A 131 -21.41 -13.15 -22.46
CA PRO A 131 -22.34 -13.27 -21.36
C PRO A 131 -22.63 -11.91 -20.72
N LEU A 132 -23.83 -11.74 -20.19
CA LEU A 132 -24.22 -10.60 -19.38
C LEU A 132 -23.36 -10.52 -18.13
N ILE A 133 -23.07 -11.67 -17.53
CA ILE A 133 -22.26 -11.87 -16.34
C ILE A 133 -21.10 -12.79 -16.69
N ASP A 134 -19.88 -12.26 -16.62
CA ASP A 134 -18.65 -12.97 -16.98
C ASP A 134 -18.12 -13.82 -15.82
N SER A 135 -18.27 -13.32 -14.60
CA SER A 135 -17.82 -14.04 -13.42
C SER A 135 -18.59 -13.69 -12.16
N ILE A 136 -18.65 -14.67 -11.26
CA ILE A 136 -19.19 -14.53 -9.90
C ILE A 136 -18.16 -15.06 -8.93
N THR A 137 -17.81 -14.27 -7.91
CA THR A 137 -16.91 -14.66 -6.83
C THR A 137 -17.61 -14.56 -5.49
N GLY A 138 -17.54 -15.60 -4.69
CA GLY A 138 -17.95 -15.62 -3.29
C GLY A 138 -16.72 -15.56 -2.38
N SER A 139 -16.82 -14.77 -1.29
CA SER A 139 -15.78 -14.73 -0.24
C SER A 139 -15.68 -16.06 0.52
N GLY A 140 -14.66 -16.18 1.38
CA GLY A 140 -14.51 -17.31 2.28
C GLY A 140 -15.73 -17.56 3.15
N SER A 141 -16.41 -16.50 3.65
CA SER A 141 -17.65 -16.63 4.41
C SER A 141 -18.79 -17.22 3.58
N VAL A 142 -18.90 -16.84 2.30
CA VAL A 142 -19.88 -17.44 1.38
C VAL A 142 -19.55 -18.90 1.14
N ASN A 143 -18.28 -19.24 0.95
CA ASN A 143 -17.86 -20.63 0.77
C ASN A 143 -18.21 -21.51 1.97
N ASP A 144 -17.96 -21.03 3.19
CA ASP A 144 -18.29 -21.76 4.42
C ASP A 144 -19.80 -22.07 4.51
N ASP A 145 -20.65 -21.11 4.15
CA ASP A 145 -22.12 -21.26 4.20
C ASP A 145 -22.66 -22.13 3.07
N VAL A 146 -22.11 -22.07 1.86
CA VAL A 146 -22.55 -22.90 0.74
C VAL A 146 -21.82 -24.25 0.66
N GLY A 147 -20.91 -24.53 1.59
CA GLY A 147 -20.20 -25.80 1.69
C GLY A 147 -19.33 -26.17 0.49
N GLY A 148 -18.72 -25.16 -0.15
CA GLY A 148 -17.88 -25.34 -1.35
C GLY A 148 -18.68 -25.56 -2.65
N ASN A 149 -19.99 -25.34 -2.63
CA ASN A 149 -20.86 -25.59 -3.76
C ASN A 149 -20.96 -24.38 -4.70
N LEU A 150 -20.29 -24.45 -5.84
CA LEU A 150 -20.30 -23.38 -6.86
C LEU A 150 -21.70 -23.15 -7.46
N GLU A 151 -22.55 -24.16 -7.54
CA GLU A 151 -23.93 -24.00 -8.03
C GLU A 151 -24.74 -23.14 -7.06
N SER A 152 -24.59 -23.33 -5.74
CA SER A 152 -25.22 -22.50 -4.73
C SER A 152 -24.75 -21.05 -4.76
N LEU A 153 -23.49 -20.79 -5.14
CA LEU A 153 -23.01 -19.44 -5.41
C LEU A 153 -23.73 -18.83 -6.61
N ALA A 154 -23.93 -19.60 -7.68
CA ALA A 154 -24.67 -19.14 -8.85
C ALA A 154 -26.11 -18.77 -8.49
N ASP A 155 -26.76 -19.50 -7.58
CA ASP A 155 -28.13 -19.26 -7.13
C ASP A 155 -28.34 -17.91 -6.40
N MET A 156 -27.26 -17.25 -5.99
CA MET A 156 -27.33 -15.87 -5.46
C MET A 156 -27.70 -14.82 -6.53
N VAL A 157 -27.74 -15.22 -7.80
CA VAL A 157 -28.13 -14.37 -8.93
C VAL A 157 -29.42 -14.92 -9.55
N THR A 158 -30.43 -14.05 -9.67
CA THR A 158 -31.72 -14.35 -10.31
C THR A 158 -31.91 -13.47 -11.53
N ILE A 159 -32.40 -14.03 -12.65
CA ILE A 159 -32.79 -13.30 -13.86
C ILE A 159 -34.23 -13.70 -14.23
N GLY A 160 -35.12 -12.75 -14.20
CA GLY A 160 -36.57 -13.04 -14.38
C GLY A 160 -37.13 -13.85 -13.20
N THR A 161 -37.55 -15.06 -13.47
CA THR A 161 -38.11 -16.02 -12.47
C THR A 161 -37.19 -17.22 -12.24
N GLN A 162 -36.02 -17.24 -12.84
CA GLN A 162 -35.06 -18.33 -12.78
C GLN A 162 -33.78 -17.86 -12.08
N SER A 163 -33.06 -18.76 -11.47
CA SER A 163 -31.83 -18.47 -10.72
C SER A 163 -30.67 -19.39 -11.15
N GLY A 164 -29.48 -18.96 -10.82
CA GLY A 164 -28.28 -19.78 -10.88
C GLY A 164 -27.97 -20.35 -12.25
N THR A 165 -27.74 -21.65 -12.29
CA THR A 165 -27.33 -22.39 -13.48
C THR A 165 -28.39 -22.40 -14.60
N ASP A 166 -29.64 -22.13 -14.27
CA ASP A 166 -30.73 -22.05 -15.27
C ASP A 166 -30.64 -20.81 -16.17
N VAL A 167 -29.90 -19.78 -15.77
CA VAL A 167 -29.81 -18.49 -16.48
C VAL A 167 -28.40 -17.99 -16.72
N LEU A 168 -27.42 -18.56 -16.03
CA LEU A 168 -26.01 -18.19 -16.16
C LEU A 168 -25.32 -19.16 -17.14
N THR A 169 -24.73 -18.63 -18.18
CA THR A 169 -24.01 -19.42 -19.18
C THR A 169 -22.65 -18.77 -19.47
N ASN A 170 -21.65 -19.56 -19.76
CA ASN A 170 -20.28 -19.10 -20.02
C ASN A 170 -19.74 -18.19 -18.88
N THR A 171 -20.17 -18.48 -17.66
CA THR A 171 -19.85 -17.68 -16.47
C THR A 171 -18.84 -18.41 -15.60
N LYS A 172 -17.72 -17.75 -15.25
CA LYS A 172 -16.74 -18.28 -14.31
C LYS A 172 -17.24 -18.10 -12.88
N LEU A 173 -17.25 -19.17 -12.10
CA LEU A 173 -17.56 -19.18 -10.67
C LEU A 173 -16.27 -19.35 -9.86
N THR A 174 -16.14 -18.61 -8.77
CA THR A 174 -15.01 -18.70 -7.86
C THR A 174 -15.51 -18.63 -6.42
N LEU A 175 -15.17 -19.59 -5.60
CA LEU A 175 -15.32 -19.52 -4.15
C LEU A 175 -13.95 -19.38 -3.52
N GLU A 176 -13.72 -18.25 -2.84
CA GLU A 176 -12.53 -18.09 -2.01
C GLU A 176 -12.61 -19.05 -0.84
N SER A 177 -11.53 -19.74 -0.52
CA SER A 177 -11.51 -20.73 0.56
C SER A 177 -11.74 -20.07 1.91
N GLY A 178 -12.36 -20.82 2.84
CA GLY A 178 -12.48 -20.40 4.24
C GLY A 178 -11.14 -20.14 4.92
N ASP A 179 -10.03 -20.69 4.41
CA ASP A 179 -8.68 -20.42 4.90
C ASP A 179 -8.03 -19.16 4.31
N VAL A 180 -8.79 -18.34 3.58
CA VAL A 180 -8.39 -17.05 2.98
C VAL A 180 -7.46 -17.19 1.76
N PHE A 181 -6.55 -18.16 1.73
CA PHE A 181 -5.53 -18.29 0.66
C PHE A 181 -5.83 -19.37 -0.37
N GLY A 182 -6.94 -20.08 -0.24
CA GLY A 182 -7.40 -21.03 -1.25
C GLY A 182 -8.57 -20.50 -2.07
N GLU A 183 -8.83 -21.13 -3.21
CA GLU A 183 -10.03 -20.87 -4.02
C GLU A 183 -10.47 -22.13 -4.75
N THR A 184 -11.78 -22.30 -4.92
CA THR A 184 -12.36 -23.31 -5.82
C THR A 184 -13.01 -22.58 -6.99
N THR A 185 -12.65 -22.95 -8.21
CA THR A 185 -13.17 -22.35 -9.43
C THR A 185 -13.84 -23.38 -10.30
N GLY A 186 -14.82 -22.95 -11.08
CA GLY A 186 -15.47 -23.73 -12.14
C GLY A 186 -16.08 -22.80 -13.18
N THR A 187 -16.51 -23.32 -14.30
CA THR A 187 -17.13 -22.55 -15.36
C THR A 187 -18.47 -23.18 -15.74
N LEU A 188 -19.50 -22.38 -15.79
CA LEU A 188 -20.77 -22.78 -16.40
C LEU A 188 -20.63 -22.70 -17.91
N ASN A 189 -20.86 -23.81 -18.61
CA ASN A 189 -20.83 -23.85 -20.08
C ASN A 189 -22.04 -23.15 -20.72
N GLU A 190 -22.20 -23.26 -22.01
CA GLU A 190 -23.33 -22.68 -22.75
C GLU A 190 -24.70 -23.26 -22.38
N ASN A 191 -24.73 -24.44 -21.74
CA ASN A 191 -25.93 -25.10 -21.26
C ASN A 191 -26.21 -24.89 -19.78
N GLY A 192 -25.39 -24.08 -19.07
CA GLY A 192 -25.46 -23.90 -17.62
C GLY A 192 -24.89 -25.06 -16.81
N GLU A 193 -24.20 -26.03 -17.42
CA GLU A 193 -23.57 -27.15 -16.72
C GLU A 193 -22.19 -26.73 -16.20
N LEU A 194 -21.87 -27.15 -14.98
CA LEU A 194 -20.59 -26.84 -14.32
C LEU A 194 -19.48 -27.73 -14.83
N GLU A 195 -18.42 -27.13 -15.35
CA GLU A 195 -17.22 -27.77 -15.89
C GLU A 195 -15.95 -27.21 -15.25
N ASP A 196 -14.83 -27.94 -15.42
CA ASP A 196 -13.48 -27.53 -15.05
C ASP A 196 -13.33 -27.12 -13.57
N VAL A 197 -13.99 -27.85 -12.66
CA VAL A 197 -13.87 -27.57 -11.22
C VAL A 197 -12.47 -27.90 -10.71
N THR A 198 -11.79 -26.89 -10.17
CA THR A 198 -10.44 -27.00 -9.63
C THR A 198 -10.33 -26.24 -8.31
N THR A 199 -9.51 -26.79 -7.38
CA THR A 199 -9.12 -26.07 -6.16
C THR A 199 -7.65 -25.68 -6.30
N SER A 200 -7.33 -24.42 -6.00
CA SER A 200 -6.00 -23.84 -6.15
C SER A 200 -5.73 -22.77 -5.10
N VAL A 201 -4.49 -22.30 -5.07
CA VAL A 201 -4.12 -21.15 -4.21
C VAL A 201 -4.70 -19.87 -4.81
N ASN A 202 -5.33 -19.05 -3.96
CA ASN A 202 -5.77 -17.71 -4.33
C ASN A 202 -4.57 -16.76 -4.40
N MET A 203 -3.97 -16.67 -5.58
CA MET A 203 -2.79 -15.85 -5.81
C MET A 203 -3.04 -14.35 -5.58
N ASN A 204 -4.28 -13.87 -5.65
CA ASN A 204 -4.58 -12.47 -5.33
C ASN A 204 -4.41 -12.19 -3.84
N ASN A 205 -4.91 -13.08 -2.97
CA ASN A 205 -4.77 -12.93 -1.53
C ASN A 205 -3.31 -13.12 -1.08
N VAL A 206 -2.57 -14.04 -1.69
CA VAL A 206 -1.12 -14.20 -1.46
C VAL A 206 -0.37 -12.92 -1.84
N ARG A 207 -0.65 -12.32 -2.98
CA ARG A 207 -0.04 -11.04 -3.39
C ARG A 207 -0.36 -9.89 -2.44
N ILE A 208 -1.58 -9.85 -1.89
CA ILE A 208 -1.95 -8.85 -0.87
C ILE A 208 -1.08 -9.02 0.38
N ALA A 209 -0.87 -10.26 0.83
CA ALA A 209 0.00 -10.56 1.96
C ALA A 209 1.46 -10.15 1.68
N GLU A 210 2.01 -10.52 0.54
CA GLU A 210 3.37 -10.11 0.12
C GLU A 210 3.51 -8.59 0.05
N PHE A 211 2.53 -7.90 -0.53
CA PHE A 211 2.54 -6.45 -0.63
C PHE A 211 2.50 -5.77 0.73
N ALA A 212 1.61 -6.22 1.62
CA ALA A 212 1.48 -5.67 2.98
C ALA A 212 2.77 -5.85 3.80
N MET A 213 3.48 -6.97 3.65
CA MET A 213 4.78 -7.19 4.29
C MET A 213 5.90 -6.33 3.69
N ARG A 214 5.86 -6.03 2.38
CA ARG A 214 6.89 -5.19 1.72
C ARG A 214 6.85 -3.74 2.14
N THR A 215 5.71 -3.21 2.54
CA THR A 215 5.56 -1.80 2.94
C THR A 215 6.43 -1.43 4.14
N PRO A 216 6.38 -2.11 5.31
CA PRO A 216 7.27 -1.82 6.42
C PRO A 216 8.75 -2.05 6.09
N MET A 217 9.07 -3.03 5.24
CA MET A 217 10.44 -3.25 4.75
C MET A 217 10.99 -2.03 4.02
N GLN A 218 10.20 -1.41 3.14
CA GLN A 218 10.63 -0.24 2.38
C GLN A 218 10.77 0.99 3.28
N ILE A 219 9.85 1.22 4.21
CA ILE A 219 9.94 2.33 5.16
C ILE A 219 11.19 2.19 6.04
N ALA A 220 11.49 1.00 6.52
CA ALA A 220 12.71 0.73 7.28
C ALA A 220 13.97 1.11 6.45
N ARG A 221 14.02 0.77 5.16
CA ARG A 221 15.14 1.14 4.25
C ARG A 221 15.19 2.64 3.97
N ILE A 222 14.06 3.31 3.78
CA ILE A 222 13.99 4.77 3.57
C ILE A 222 14.48 5.51 4.82
N GLU A 223 14.05 5.08 6.00
CA GLU A 223 14.38 5.76 7.26
C GLU A 223 15.80 5.45 7.75
N SER A 224 16.33 4.24 7.50
CA SER A 224 17.66 3.84 7.99
C SER A 224 18.84 4.45 7.23
N ASN A 225 18.66 4.85 5.97
CA ASN A 225 19.74 5.34 5.12
C ASN A 225 20.07 6.83 5.34
N ASP A 226 20.17 7.26 6.59
CA ASP A 226 20.25 8.69 6.94
C ASP A 226 21.62 9.22 7.29
N LEU A 227 22.49 8.40 7.87
CA LEU A 227 23.73 8.86 8.50
C LEU A 227 24.75 9.38 7.51
N ARG A 228 25.07 8.58 6.51
CA ARG A 228 26.08 8.92 5.50
C ARG A 228 25.77 10.21 4.75
N LYS A 229 24.50 10.53 4.63
CA LYS A 229 24.03 11.70 3.86
C LYS A 229 24.08 13.00 4.66
N ARG A 230 24.08 12.94 5.99
CA ARG A 230 24.18 14.13 6.86
C ARG A 230 25.59 14.62 7.04
N LEU A 231 26.57 13.73 6.91
CA LEU A 231 27.98 14.05 7.11
C LEU A 231 28.59 14.91 6.01
N GLY A 232 27.81 15.30 4.97
CA GLY A 232 28.27 16.27 3.96
C GLY A 232 29.05 17.38 4.62
N ASP A 233 30.26 17.10 4.91
CA ASP A 233 31.32 17.88 5.48
C ASP A 233 30.98 18.85 6.64
N ILE A 234 30.24 18.35 7.66
CA ILE A 234 30.12 19.04 8.97
C ILE A 234 31.49 19.42 9.54
N ARG A 235 32.55 18.71 9.16
CA ARG A 235 33.96 18.99 9.53
C ARG A 235 34.40 20.36 9.05
N SER A 236 33.89 20.86 7.94
CA SER A 236 34.30 22.15 7.37
C SER A 236 33.41 23.34 7.81
N SER A 237 32.33 23.12 8.55
CA SER A 237 31.47 24.19 9.01
C SER A 237 31.96 24.84 10.28
N GLU A 238 32.30 26.13 10.25
CA GLU A 238 32.60 26.93 11.44
C GLU A 238 31.27 27.17 12.21
N GLY A 239 31.30 27.00 13.54
CA GLY A 239 30.16 27.26 14.42
C GLY A 239 29.82 26.08 15.34
N ALA A 240 29.42 26.41 16.57
CA ALA A 240 29.15 25.42 17.61
C ALA A 240 27.80 24.77 17.45
N THR A 241 26.80 25.53 16.98
CA THR A 241 25.41 25.08 16.80
C THR A 241 24.99 25.29 15.35
N GLY A 242 24.16 24.39 14.82
CA GLY A 242 23.64 24.53 13.47
C GLY A 242 22.25 23.95 13.32
N VAL A 243 21.53 24.47 12.34
CA VAL A 243 20.25 23.92 11.87
C VAL A 243 20.43 23.43 10.44
N TRP A 244 19.68 22.43 10.07
CA TRP A 244 19.74 21.85 8.74
C TRP A 244 18.38 21.37 8.26
N ALA A 245 18.22 21.35 6.96
CA ALA A 245 17.06 20.75 6.29
C ALA A 245 17.53 19.92 5.10
N ARG A 246 16.80 18.82 4.83
CA ARG A 246 17.08 17.91 3.74
C ARG A 246 15.78 17.43 3.10
N TYR A 247 15.82 17.25 1.79
CA TYR A 247 14.81 16.56 1.00
C TYR A 247 15.45 15.36 0.32
N ASP A 248 14.77 14.22 0.39
CA ASP A 248 15.07 13.02 -0.36
C ASP A 248 13.85 12.65 -1.20
N GLY A 249 14.05 12.29 -2.46
CA GLY A 249 13.04 11.68 -3.31
C GLY A 249 13.62 10.48 -4.02
N GLY A 250 12.84 9.42 -4.18
CA GLY A 250 13.36 8.21 -4.78
C GLY A 250 12.29 7.23 -5.24
N ARG A 251 12.76 6.12 -5.78
CA ARG A 251 11.92 5.02 -6.22
C ARG A 251 12.60 3.68 -5.94
N PHE A 252 11.84 2.77 -5.35
CA PHE A 252 12.16 1.35 -5.25
C PHE A 252 11.37 0.57 -6.27
N SER A 253 11.97 -0.46 -6.88
CA SER A 253 11.25 -1.39 -7.73
C SER A 253 11.85 -2.80 -7.66
N GLY A 254 11.00 -3.81 -7.86
CA GLY A 254 11.40 -5.21 -7.94
C GLY A 254 10.22 -6.10 -8.31
N GLY A 255 10.37 -6.92 -9.34
CA GLY A 255 9.25 -7.69 -9.89
C GLY A 255 8.11 -6.79 -10.35
N GLU A 256 6.92 -6.99 -9.77
CA GLU A 256 5.73 -6.16 -10.03
C GLU A 256 5.56 -5.02 -9.02
N PHE A 257 6.42 -4.94 -8.00
CA PHE A 257 6.37 -3.94 -6.94
C PHE A 257 7.10 -2.66 -7.35
N GLU A 258 6.47 -1.53 -7.11
CA GLU A 258 7.06 -0.18 -7.21
C GLU A 258 6.64 0.65 -5.99
N ASN A 259 7.56 1.44 -5.45
CA ASN A 259 7.28 2.41 -4.39
C ASN A 259 8.03 3.72 -4.67
N LYS A 260 7.32 4.81 -4.84
CA LYS A 260 7.86 6.16 -4.92
C LYS A 260 7.76 6.83 -3.58
N PHE A 261 8.80 7.54 -3.16
CA PHE A 261 8.77 8.22 -1.89
C PHE A 261 9.32 9.65 -1.98
N ASN A 262 8.87 10.47 -1.04
CA ASN A 262 9.36 11.81 -0.77
C ASN A 262 9.56 11.96 0.73
N LYS A 263 10.71 12.47 1.15
CA LYS A 263 11.05 12.67 2.56
C LYS A 263 11.59 14.07 2.79
N VAL A 264 11.05 14.74 3.78
CA VAL A 264 11.58 16.01 4.31
C VAL A 264 12.09 15.76 5.70
N GLN A 265 13.29 16.22 5.99
CA GLN A 265 13.88 16.12 7.30
C GLN A 265 14.47 17.47 7.72
N VAL A 266 14.26 17.84 8.99
CA VAL A 266 14.83 19.04 9.60
C VAL A 266 15.50 18.66 10.91
N GLY A 267 16.56 19.35 11.26
CA GLY A 267 17.25 19.06 12.52
C GLY A 267 18.16 20.18 12.99
N ALA A 268 18.65 19.98 14.19
CA ALA A 268 19.62 20.88 14.81
C ALA A 268 20.65 20.07 15.57
N ASP A 269 21.90 20.57 15.59
CA ASP A 269 22.98 19.97 16.33
C ASP A 269 23.85 21.02 17.03
N THR A 270 24.52 20.61 18.08
CA THR A 270 25.49 21.45 18.79
C THR A 270 26.77 20.68 19.07
N ALA A 271 27.92 21.39 19.00
CA ALA A 271 29.20 20.85 19.37
C ALA A 271 29.26 20.64 20.88
N LEU A 272 29.84 19.53 21.31
CA LEU A 272 30.15 19.27 22.70
C LEU A 272 31.61 19.75 23.00
N ALA A 273 31.87 20.06 24.28
CA ALA A 273 33.22 20.50 24.72
C ALA A 273 34.33 19.42 24.56
N ALA A 274 33.96 18.17 24.33
CA ALA A 274 34.87 17.06 24.15
C ALA A 274 35.11 16.79 22.65
N TYR A 275 36.27 17.18 22.16
CA TYR A 275 36.93 16.73 20.93
C TYR A 275 36.01 16.42 19.73
N GLY A 276 35.58 17.44 18.99
CA GLY A 276 34.89 17.24 17.71
C GLY A 276 33.54 16.53 17.79
N SER A 277 33.01 16.32 19.00
CA SER A 277 31.73 15.63 19.19
C SER A 277 30.55 16.59 18.99
N ARG A 278 29.46 16.07 18.41
CA ARG A 278 28.19 16.79 18.25
C ARG A 278 27.03 15.93 18.69
N LEU A 279 26.02 16.57 19.27
CA LEU A 279 24.72 15.95 19.52
C LEU A 279 23.65 16.73 18.77
N GLY A 280 22.64 16.03 18.29
CA GLY A 280 21.55 16.65 17.56
C GLY A 280 20.23 15.88 17.67
N LEU A 281 19.20 16.58 17.27
CA LEU A 281 17.84 16.05 17.13
C LEU A 281 17.34 16.33 15.71
N SER A 282 16.49 15.45 15.20
CA SER A 282 15.82 15.68 13.92
C SER A 282 14.41 15.15 13.92
N PHE A 283 13.58 15.76 13.08
CA PHE A 283 12.24 15.33 12.73
C PHE A 283 12.21 15.03 11.24
N SER A 284 11.53 13.96 10.84
CA SER A 284 11.26 13.67 9.42
C SER A 284 9.79 13.35 9.17
N TYR A 285 9.36 13.69 7.97
CA TYR A 285 8.11 13.28 7.36
C TYR A 285 8.43 12.61 6.03
N THR A 286 7.93 11.39 5.87
CA THR A 286 8.10 10.57 4.67
C THR A 286 6.73 10.21 4.12
N GLN A 287 6.55 10.38 2.82
CA GLN A 287 5.38 9.95 2.07
C GLN A 287 5.80 8.91 1.05
N GLY A 288 5.11 7.78 1.02
CA GLY A 288 5.31 6.70 0.07
C GLY A 288 4.03 6.41 -0.72
N ASP A 289 4.21 6.02 -1.99
CA ASP A 289 3.14 5.61 -2.91
C ASP A 289 3.61 4.32 -3.57
N ALA A 290 3.03 3.20 -3.12
CA ALA A 290 3.41 1.86 -3.53
C ALA A 290 2.31 1.20 -4.35
N ASP A 291 2.71 0.48 -5.41
CA ASP A 291 1.85 -0.27 -6.32
C ASP A 291 2.39 -1.67 -6.59
N MET A 292 1.48 -2.66 -6.67
CA MET A 292 1.77 -4.02 -7.15
C MET A 292 0.50 -4.68 -7.71
N SER A 293 0.43 -4.91 -9.01
CA SER A 293 -0.65 -5.72 -9.65
C SER A 293 -2.08 -5.32 -9.29
N GLY A 294 -2.35 -4.02 -9.10
CA GLY A 294 -3.68 -3.50 -8.75
C GLY A 294 -3.98 -3.48 -7.25
N ILE A 295 -2.95 -3.63 -6.45
CA ILE A 295 -2.91 -3.32 -5.03
C ILE A 295 -2.10 -2.04 -4.90
N SER A 296 -2.55 -1.08 -4.09
CA SER A 296 -1.82 0.15 -3.83
C SER A 296 -1.80 0.48 -2.34
N ALA A 297 -0.79 1.18 -1.91
CA ALA A 297 -0.74 1.75 -0.57
C ALA A 297 -0.15 3.15 -0.58
N ASP A 298 -0.85 4.07 0.06
CA ASP A 298 -0.33 5.37 0.45
C ASP A 298 0.22 5.24 1.88
N THR A 299 1.44 5.73 2.10
CA THR A 299 2.10 5.62 3.40
C THR A 299 2.57 7.00 3.85
N ASP A 300 2.22 7.37 5.09
CA ASP A 300 2.71 8.57 5.76
C ASP A 300 3.49 8.17 7.02
N ALA A 301 4.79 8.51 7.06
CA ALA A 301 5.62 8.21 8.21
C ALA A 301 6.18 9.48 8.87
N TYR A 302 6.09 9.54 10.19
CA TYR A 302 6.62 10.62 11.01
C TYR A 302 7.66 10.06 11.96
N SER A 303 8.85 10.67 12.04
CA SER A 303 9.85 10.19 12.98
C SER A 303 10.62 11.30 13.68
N LEU A 304 11.05 10.98 14.90
CA LEU A 304 11.98 11.77 15.70
C LEU A 304 13.26 10.96 15.90
N ALA A 305 14.41 11.61 15.73
CA ALA A 305 15.69 10.97 15.98
C ALA A 305 16.60 11.85 16.84
N ALA A 306 17.34 11.18 17.72
CA ALA A 306 18.49 11.76 18.42
C ALA A 306 19.77 11.13 17.85
N TYR A 307 20.79 11.95 17.65
CA TYR A 307 22.05 11.46 17.09
C TYR A 307 23.27 12.08 17.76
N GLY A 308 24.34 11.28 17.83
CA GLY A 308 25.65 11.69 18.27
C GLY A 308 26.70 11.41 17.22
N MET A 309 27.63 12.34 17.03
CA MET A 309 28.76 12.20 16.10
C MET A 309 30.06 12.54 16.83
N TRP A 310 31.13 11.84 16.45
CA TRP A 310 32.45 12.08 16.93
C TRP A 310 33.46 12.04 15.78
N PHE A 311 34.44 12.98 15.80
CA PHE A 311 35.51 13.07 14.83
C PHE A 311 36.86 13.07 15.59
N GLY A 312 37.66 12.05 15.35
CA GLY A 312 38.99 11.91 15.92
C GLY A 312 40.05 12.75 15.18
N GLU A 313 41.13 13.12 15.88
CA GLU A 313 42.22 13.95 15.34
C GLU A 313 42.95 13.30 14.16
N ALA A 314 43.00 11.97 14.09
CA ALA A 314 43.69 11.23 13.03
C ALA A 314 42.75 10.81 11.88
N GLY A 315 41.56 11.42 11.77
CA GLY A 315 40.60 11.17 10.69
C GLY A 315 39.53 10.14 10.99
N GLN A 316 39.53 9.52 12.19
CA GLN A 316 38.46 8.61 12.59
C GLN A 316 37.15 9.39 12.71
N PHE A 317 36.04 8.70 12.44
CA PHE A 317 34.72 9.19 12.77
C PHE A 317 33.82 8.05 13.24
N ALA A 318 32.89 8.39 14.10
CA ALA A 318 31.85 7.49 14.54
C ALA A 318 30.54 8.28 14.73
N ASP A 319 29.46 7.63 14.49
CA ASP A 319 28.15 8.19 14.79
C ASP A 319 27.13 7.12 15.20
N VAL A 320 26.12 7.56 15.95
CA VAL A 320 25.02 6.73 16.42
C VAL A 320 23.73 7.53 16.27
N ILE A 321 22.67 6.88 15.77
CA ILE A 321 21.31 7.43 15.73
C ILE A 321 20.34 6.47 16.39
N GLY A 322 19.52 7.01 17.30
CA GLY A 322 18.28 6.38 17.74
C GLY A 322 17.08 7.11 17.17
N ARG A 323 16.10 6.35 16.66
CA ARG A 323 14.90 6.88 16.03
C ARG A 323 13.66 6.18 16.56
N VAL A 324 12.56 6.95 16.71
CA VAL A 324 11.21 6.45 16.94
C VAL A 324 10.28 7.14 15.94
N GLY A 325 9.36 6.40 15.38
CA GLY A 325 8.40 6.92 14.40
C GLY A 325 7.10 6.13 14.36
N THR A 326 6.11 6.70 13.69
CA THR A 326 4.85 6.05 13.34
C THR A 326 4.71 5.99 11.84
N VAL A 327 4.10 4.95 11.36
CA VAL A 327 3.84 4.68 9.94
C VAL A 327 2.37 4.42 9.77
N ASP A 328 1.66 5.34 9.12
CA ASP A 328 0.27 5.21 8.70
C ASP A 328 0.22 4.63 7.30
N THR A 329 -0.55 3.57 7.06
CA THR A 329 -0.69 2.93 5.76
C THR A 329 -2.16 2.81 5.37
N ASP A 330 -2.52 3.43 4.25
CA ASP A 330 -3.81 3.27 3.57
C ASP A 330 -3.66 2.24 2.45
N LEU A 331 -4.10 1.01 2.70
CA LEU A 331 -4.05 -0.10 1.74
C LEU A 331 -5.34 -0.20 0.93
N ALA A 332 -5.24 -0.20 -0.38
CA ALA A 332 -6.34 -0.39 -1.30
C ALA A 332 -6.10 -1.59 -2.22
N THR A 333 -7.09 -2.45 -2.29
CA THR A 333 -7.15 -3.57 -3.24
C THR A 333 -8.34 -3.39 -4.17
N ARG A 334 -8.58 -4.31 -5.09
CA ARG A 334 -9.75 -4.29 -5.97
C ARG A 334 -11.07 -4.46 -5.21
N THR A 335 -11.04 -5.06 -4.02
CA THR A 335 -12.23 -5.51 -3.28
C THR A 335 -12.47 -4.74 -2.00
N TYR A 336 -11.42 -4.22 -1.36
CA TYR A 336 -11.55 -3.50 -0.09
C TYR A 336 -10.46 -2.43 0.07
N LYS A 337 -10.70 -1.54 1.02
CA LYS A 337 -9.75 -0.58 1.54
C LYS A 337 -9.65 -0.75 3.05
N THR A 338 -8.46 -0.61 3.56
CA THR A 338 -8.19 -0.67 5.00
C THR A 338 -7.05 0.28 5.32
N ASN A 339 -6.95 0.67 6.58
CA ASN A 339 -5.83 1.44 7.09
C ASN A 339 -5.31 0.82 8.37
N TYR A 340 -4.03 1.02 8.64
CA TYR A 340 -3.38 0.57 9.86
C TYR A 340 -2.15 1.43 10.19
N ASP A 341 -1.82 1.47 11.48
CA ASP A 341 -0.73 2.25 12.04
C ASP A 341 0.32 1.31 12.65
N GLN A 342 1.59 1.61 12.44
CA GLN A 342 2.70 0.82 12.99
C GLN A 342 3.69 1.73 13.72
N LEU A 343 4.22 1.27 14.86
CA LEU A 343 5.33 1.93 15.54
C LEU A 343 6.64 1.43 14.93
N MET A 344 7.57 2.35 14.68
CA MET A 344 8.92 2.05 14.19
C MET A 344 9.96 2.51 15.21
N LEU A 345 10.90 1.63 15.51
CA LEU A 345 12.09 1.90 16.30
C LEU A 345 13.34 1.57 15.48
N SER A 346 14.36 2.43 15.51
CA SER A 346 15.61 2.16 14.80
C SER A 346 16.81 2.62 15.63
N LEU A 347 17.89 1.84 15.57
CA LEU A 347 19.20 2.17 16.12
C LEU A 347 20.26 1.88 15.05
N SER A 348 21.08 2.88 14.74
CA SER A 348 22.14 2.78 13.76
C SER A 348 23.47 3.27 14.34
N GLY A 349 24.56 2.65 13.94
CA GLY A 349 25.91 3.08 14.25
C GLY A 349 26.84 2.91 13.07
N GLU A 350 27.65 3.91 12.78
CA GLU A 350 28.69 3.88 11.75
C GLU A 350 30.06 4.19 12.39
N PHE A 351 31.08 3.52 11.89
CA PHE A 351 32.48 3.83 12.18
C PHE A 351 33.27 3.85 10.88
N GLY A 352 34.15 4.85 10.73
CA GLY A 352 35.00 4.98 9.58
C GLY A 352 36.25 5.78 9.83
N TRP A 353 37.05 5.89 8.78
CA TRP A 353 38.31 6.57 8.83
C TRP A 353 38.58 7.35 7.54
N ARG A 354 38.86 8.65 7.66
CA ARG A 354 39.27 9.48 6.54
C ARG A 354 40.80 9.49 6.41
N PHE A 355 41.27 9.14 5.24
CA PHE A 355 42.63 9.22 4.81
C PHE A 355 42.76 10.31 3.75
N ASP A 356 43.46 11.42 4.06
CA ASP A 356 43.81 12.43 3.09
C ASP A 356 45.06 11.95 2.34
N LEU A 357 44.87 11.41 1.13
CA LEU A 357 45.91 10.79 0.31
C LEU A 357 46.77 11.86 -0.40
N THR A 358 46.20 13.01 -0.69
CA THR A 358 46.87 14.22 -1.17
C THR A 358 46.13 15.44 -0.58
N ASP A 359 46.63 16.63 -0.85
CA ASP A 359 45.96 17.88 -0.44
C ASP A 359 44.51 18.02 -0.96
N THR A 360 44.16 17.28 -1.99
CA THR A 360 42.84 17.38 -2.64
C THR A 360 42.08 16.06 -2.64
N PHE A 361 42.74 14.92 -2.65
CA PHE A 361 42.11 13.61 -2.75
C PHE A 361 42.08 12.89 -1.40
N TYR A 362 40.90 12.36 -1.04
CA TYR A 362 40.70 11.58 0.16
C TYR A 362 39.97 10.28 -0.10
N ALA A 363 40.08 9.33 0.80
CA ALA A 363 39.33 8.08 0.87
C ALA A 363 38.78 7.85 2.28
N GLU A 364 37.56 7.39 2.42
CA GLU A 364 36.93 7.13 3.72
C GLU A 364 36.28 5.75 3.69
N PRO A 365 36.95 4.68 4.06
CA PRO A 365 36.34 3.40 4.37
C PRO A 365 35.47 3.53 5.62
N SER A 366 34.32 2.83 5.62
CA SER A 366 33.41 2.78 6.77
C SER A 366 32.66 1.47 6.84
N ALA A 367 32.16 1.17 8.04
CA ALA A 367 31.24 0.09 8.32
C ALA A 367 30.09 0.63 9.17
N GLU A 368 28.86 0.18 8.85
CA GLU A 368 27.64 0.58 9.51
C GLU A 368 26.80 -0.66 9.87
N LEU A 369 26.11 -0.59 10.99
CA LEU A 369 25.09 -1.55 11.39
C LEU A 369 23.85 -0.79 11.80
N THR A 370 22.71 -1.16 11.21
CA THR A 370 21.40 -0.59 11.53
C THR A 370 20.44 -1.71 11.92
N TYR A 371 19.84 -1.58 13.07
CA TYR A 371 18.70 -2.39 13.49
C TYR A 371 17.43 -1.54 13.43
N THR A 372 16.37 -2.08 12.83
CA THR A 372 15.06 -1.44 12.77
C THR A 372 14.00 -2.48 13.10
N ARG A 373 13.07 -2.10 13.97
CA ARG A 373 11.84 -2.85 14.24
C ARG A 373 10.64 -2.01 13.84
N VAL A 374 9.71 -2.62 13.12
CA VAL A 374 8.37 -2.11 12.85
C VAL A 374 7.39 -3.08 13.49
N ASP A 375 6.56 -2.57 14.41
CA ASP A 375 5.60 -3.42 15.12
C ASP A 375 4.57 -3.97 14.12
N GLY A 376 4.14 -5.19 14.38
CA GLY A 376 3.05 -5.84 13.64
C GLY A 376 1.71 -5.16 13.88
N GLU A 377 0.76 -5.42 12.99
CA GLU A 377 -0.59 -4.87 13.12
C GLU A 377 -1.64 -5.87 12.62
N THR A 378 -2.85 -5.78 13.20
CA THR A 378 -3.97 -6.64 12.85
C THR A 378 -5.16 -5.80 12.41
N PHE A 379 -5.65 -6.03 11.22
CA PHE A 379 -6.77 -5.30 10.63
C PHE A 379 -7.84 -6.24 10.07
N LYS A 380 -9.02 -5.71 9.77
CA LYS A 380 -10.13 -6.46 9.20
C LYS A 380 -10.38 -6.07 7.75
N ALA A 381 -10.57 -7.08 6.90
CA ALA A 381 -10.90 -6.90 5.50
C ALA A 381 -11.78 -8.05 4.99
N ASN A 382 -12.89 -7.72 4.34
CA ASN A 382 -13.85 -8.69 3.79
C ASN A 382 -14.31 -9.77 4.80
N GLY A 383 -14.54 -9.38 6.06
CA GLY A 383 -14.92 -10.32 7.14
C GLY A 383 -13.74 -11.08 7.76
N ASN A 384 -12.58 -11.12 7.12
CA ASN A 384 -11.38 -11.77 7.62
C ASN A 384 -10.62 -10.86 8.58
N THR A 385 -9.88 -11.48 9.51
CA THR A 385 -8.89 -10.82 10.35
C THR A 385 -7.52 -11.11 9.77
N LEU A 386 -6.81 -10.07 9.34
CA LEU A 386 -5.50 -10.14 8.70
C LEU A 386 -4.45 -9.57 9.64
N GLY A 387 -3.28 -10.18 9.74
CA GLY A 387 -2.20 -9.75 10.60
C GLY A 387 -0.86 -9.69 9.87
N ILE A 388 -0.14 -8.60 10.07
CA ILE A 388 1.27 -8.47 9.73
C ILE A 388 2.02 -8.63 11.04
N ASP A 389 2.94 -9.59 11.11
CA ASP A 389 3.76 -9.78 12.31
C ASP A 389 4.83 -8.67 12.41
N ASP A 390 5.45 -8.56 13.58
CA ASP A 390 6.58 -7.64 13.78
C ASP A 390 7.67 -7.87 12.72
N TYR A 391 8.15 -6.79 12.13
CA TYR A 391 9.26 -6.82 11.18
C TYR A 391 10.55 -6.36 11.86
N ASP A 392 11.53 -7.24 11.93
CA ASP A 392 12.86 -6.97 12.44
C ASP A 392 13.89 -6.98 11.29
N SER A 393 14.59 -5.88 11.09
CA SER A 393 15.65 -5.70 10.10
C SER A 393 16.98 -5.45 10.78
N MET A 394 18.03 -6.09 10.31
CA MET A 394 19.40 -5.81 10.71
C MET A 394 20.29 -5.73 9.49
N VAL A 395 20.56 -4.51 9.03
CA VAL A 395 21.38 -4.25 7.84
C VAL A 395 22.80 -3.89 8.25
N GLY A 396 23.76 -4.70 7.80
CA GLY A 396 25.17 -4.35 7.85
C GLY A 396 25.65 -3.79 6.53
N ARG A 397 26.45 -2.73 6.58
CA ARG A 397 27.06 -2.08 5.40
C ARG A 397 28.55 -1.95 5.57
N ILE A 398 29.29 -2.23 4.50
CA ILE A 398 30.72 -1.91 4.40
C ILE A 398 30.95 -1.19 3.06
N GLY A 399 31.77 -0.16 3.08
CA GLY A 399 32.01 0.60 1.86
C GLY A 399 33.13 1.64 2.01
N ALA A 400 33.28 2.42 0.96
CA ALA A 400 34.21 3.53 0.96
C ALA A 400 33.66 4.70 0.14
N THR A 401 34.00 5.91 0.62
CA THR A 401 33.80 7.16 -0.11
C THR A 401 35.17 7.65 -0.60
N ALA A 402 35.28 7.99 -1.86
CA ALA A 402 36.45 8.66 -2.43
C ALA A 402 36.03 10.04 -2.94
N GLY A 403 36.79 11.07 -2.60
CA GLY A 403 36.42 12.43 -2.95
C GLY A 403 37.59 13.35 -3.25
N LEU A 404 37.24 14.47 -3.88
CA LEU A 404 38.10 15.56 -4.25
C LEU A 404 37.63 16.84 -3.57
N ASN A 405 38.50 17.42 -2.73
CA ASN A 405 38.26 18.74 -2.16
C ASN A 405 38.58 19.80 -3.21
N CYS A 406 37.69 20.77 -3.39
CA CYS A 406 37.96 21.93 -4.21
C CYS A 406 39.08 22.81 -3.59
N SER A 407 39.88 23.42 -4.43
CA SER A 407 40.87 24.42 -3.99
C SER A 407 40.18 25.53 -3.17
N GLN A 408 40.84 25.96 -2.08
CA GLN A 408 40.33 26.98 -1.14
C GLN A 408 39.21 26.51 -0.17
N GLY A 409 38.97 25.19 -0.01
CA GLY A 409 38.00 24.67 0.98
C GLY A 409 36.55 25.01 0.71
N ARG A 410 36.21 25.32 -0.56
CA ARG A 410 34.82 25.71 -0.95
C ARG A 410 33.84 24.56 -1.13
N GLY A 411 34.29 23.33 -0.91
CA GLY A 411 33.46 22.14 -1.04
C GLY A 411 34.21 21.00 -1.73
N GLY A 412 33.49 20.02 -2.22
CA GLY A 412 34.06 18.86 -2.87
C GLY A 412 33.04 18.06 -3.66
N VAL A 413 33.56 17.10 -4.41
CA VAL A 413 32.78 16.08 -5.08
C VAL A 413 33.23 14.70 -4.59
N TYR A 414 32.34 13.75 -4.52
CA TYR A 414 32.65 12.40 -4.06
C TYR A 414 31.87 11.34 -4.81
N ALA A 415 32.43 10.16 -4.81
CA ALA A 415 31.73 8.92 -5.17
C ALA A 415 31.79 7.95 -4.01
N ARG A 416 30.73 7.20 -3.79
CA ARG A 416 30.59 6.20 -2.75
C ARG A 416 30.26 4.87 -3.39
N PHE A 417 30.85 3.80 -2.86
CA PHE A 417 30.54 2.43 -3.20
C PHE A 417 30.50 1.58 -1.93
N GLY A 418 29.54 0.69 -1.83
CA GLY A 418 29.40 -0.21 -0.69
C GLY A 418 28.64 -1.48 -1.03
N VAL A 419 28.72 -2.42 -0.12
CA VAL A 419 27.92 -3.64 -0.09
C VAL A 419 27.12 -3.64 1.21
N ALA A 420 25.85 -3.94 1.11
CA ALA A 420 24.94 -4.09 2.22
C ALA A 420 24.35 -5.50 2.25
N HIS A 421 24.09 -5.99 3.45
CA HIS A 421 23.44 -7.28 3.68
C HIS A 421 22.40 -7.15 4.77
N GLU A 422 21.18 -7.64 4.48
CA GLU A 422 20.11 -7.82 5.45
C GLU A 422 20.23 -9.19 6.11
N PHE A 423 20.47 -9.19 7.43
CA PHE A 423 20.68 -10.42 8.22
C PHE A 423 19.38 -11.01 8.78
N MET A 424 18.35 -10.20 8.89
CA MET A 424 17.03 -10.57 9.43
C MET A 424 15.98 -10.41 8.33
N GLY A 425 15.11 -9.45 8.38
CA GLY A 425 14.27 -9.03 7.26
C GLY A 425 13.09 -9.96 6.94
N ASP A 426 12.88 -11.01 7.71
CA ASP A 426 11.80 -11.97 7.47
C ASP A 426 10.44 -11.29 7.74
N GLY A 427 9.49 -11.46 6.84
CA GLY A 427 8.11 -11.01 6.99
C GLY A 427 7.17 -12.20 7.16
N ARG A 428 6.11 -12.02 7.97
CA ARG A 428 5.07 -13.03 8.17
C ARG A 428 3.69 -12.39 8.19
N PHE A 429 2.78 -12.99 7.44
CA PHE A 429 1.40 -12.55 7.34
C PHE A 429 0.47 -13.68 7.77
N THR A 430 -0.49 -13.35 8.62
CA THR A 430 -1.48 -14.28 9.17
C THR A 430 -2.88 -13.88 8.70
N ALA A 431 -3.74 -14.86 8.57
CA ALA A 431 -5.13 -14.64 8.22
C ALA A 431 -6.05 -15.59 8.99
N VAL A 432 -7.16 -15.03 9.48
CA VAL A 432 -8.22 -15.80 10.15
C VAL A 432 -9.54 -15.40 9.51
N ASN A 433 -10.33 -16.36 9.06
CA ASN A 433 -11.62 -16.09 8.43
C ASN A 433 -12.69 -15.65 9.45
N ALA A 434 -13.88 -15.26 8.95
CA ALA A 434 -15.00 -14.86 9.79
C ALA A 434 -15.50 -15.96 10.76
N ALA A 435 -15.32 -17.24 10.42
CA ALA A 435 -15.64 -18.37 11.27
C ALA A 435 -14.57 -18.67 12.34
N GLY A 436 -13.44 -17.96 12.33
CA GLY A 436 -12.34 -18.15 13.28
C GLY A 436 -11.33 -19.21 12.85
N THR A 437 -11.37 -19.69 11.61
CA THR A 437 -10.38 -20.64 11.06
C THR A 437 -9.13 -19.88 10.61
N ALA A 438 -7.98 -20.28 11.12
CA ALA A 438 -6.69 -19.70 10.72
C ALA A 438 -6.16 -20.41 9.46
N ALA A 439 -5.65 -19.62 8.53
CA ALA A 439 -4.86 -20.10 7.40
C ALA A 439 -3.42 -20.38 7.81
N ASP A 440 -2.72 -21.20 7.03
CA ASP A 440 -1.27 -21.29 7.13
C ASP A 440 -0.66 -19.92 6.81
N PRO A 441 0.29 -19.42 7.61
CA PRO A 441 0.86 -18.10 7.41
C PRO A 441 1.66 -18.02 6.10
N ILE A 442 1.63 -16.87 5.46
CA ILE A 442 2.54 -16.55 4.34
C ILE A 442 3.81 -15.95 4.93
N GLU A 443 4.95 -16.49 4.54
CA GLU A 443 6.26 -16.04 4.99
C GLU A 443 7.08 -15.54 3.79
N VAL A 444 7.79 -14.44 3.97
CA VAL A 444 8.71 -13.86 3.00
C VAL A 444 10.09 -13.82 3.65
N ASP A 445 11.09 -14.46 3.01
CA ASP A 445 12.48 -14.32 3.39
C ASP A 445 12.99 -12.98 2.82
N GLY A 446 13.26 -12.04 3.71
CA GLY A 446 13.76 -10.71 3.33
C GLY A 446 15.25 -10.57 3.43
N LYS A 447 15.99 -11.65 3.71
CA LYS A 447 17.47 -11.65 3.72
C LYS A 447 17.99 -11.45 2.31
N ASP A 448 18.85 -10.46 2.16
CA ASP A 448 19.31 -10.07 0.83
C ASP A 448 20.70 -9.40 0.87
N THR A 449 21.37 -9.34 -0.27
CA THR A 449 22.66 -8.68 -0.43
C THR A 449 22.66 -7.81 -1.66
N TRP A 450 22.99 -6.53 -1.50
CA TRP A 450 23.03 -5.60 -2.62
C TRP A 450 24.27 -4.72 -2.60
N VAL A 451 24.58 -4.12 -3.72
CA VAL A 451 25.56 -3.08 -3.85
C VAL A 451 24.90 -1.70 -3.85
N GLU A 452 25.56 -0.73 -3.23
CA GLU A 452 25.14 0.66 -3.17
C GLU A 452 26.21 1.54 -3.83
N TYR A 453 25.78 2.47 -4.68
CA TYR A 453 26.70 3.42 -5.30
C TYR A 453 26.03 4.78 -5.43
N ALA A 454 26.84 5.81 -5.16
CA ALA A 454 26.37 7.18 -5.20
C ALA A 454 27.46 8.12 -5.72
N VAL A 455 27.01 9.26 -6.25
CA VAL A 455 27.85 10.41 -6.54
C VAL A 455 27.24 11.63 -5.89
N GLY A 456 28.07 12.51 -5.35
CA GLY A 456 27.58 13.69 -4.66
C GLY A 456 28.56 14.84 -4.69
N ALA A 457 28.06 15.98 -4.23
CA ALA A 457 28.83 17.21 -4.10
C ALA A 457 28.36 17.99 -2.88
N ASN A 458 29.28 18.72 -2.28
CA ASN A 458 28.96 19.74 -1.30
C ASN A 458 29.60 21.08 -1.66
N PHE A 459 29.01 22.16 -1.22
CA PHE A 459 29.50 23.48 -1.49
C PHE A 459 29.23 24.45 -0.35
N ASN A 460 30.29 25.16 0.11
CA ASN A 460 30.23 26.20 1.13
C ASN A 460 29.79 27.52 0.48
N ILE A 461 28.52 27.92 0.65
CA ILE A 461 28.01 29.22 0.19
C ILE A 461 28.67 30.34 0.99
N THR A 462 28.78 30.16 2.31
CA THR A 462 29.48 31.02 3.25
C THR A 462 30.31 30.14 4.20
N LYS A 463 31.08 30.72 5.12
CA LYS A 463 31.74 29.97 6.17
C LYS A 463 30.79 29.23 7.10
N GLN A 464 29.54 29.67 7.20
CA GLN A 464 28.51 29.13 8.09
C GLN A 464 27.45 28.32 7.36
N THR A 465 27.33 28.48 6.03
CA THR A 465 26.26 27.84 5.25
C THR A 465 26.84 26.97 4.16
N TYR A 466 26.52 25.69 4.21
CA TYR A 466 26.82 24.81 3.10
C TYR A 466 25.57 24.07 2.59
N VAL A 467 25.64 23.66 1.32
CA VAL A 467 24.64 22.82 0.66
C VAL A 467 25.30 21.54 0.19
N TRP A 468 24.53 20.49 0.10
CA TRP A 468 24.98 19.22 -0.49
C TRP A 468 23.88 18.62 -1.35
N ALA A 469 24.27 17.80 -2.30
CA ALA A 469 23.39 16.97 -3.09
C ALA A 469 24.08 15.66 -3.43
N ASP A 470 23.33 14.58 -3.49
CA ASP A 470 23.79 13.29 -4.01
C ASP A 470 22.71 12.55 -4.78
N LEU A 471 23.16 11.64 -5.63
CA LEU A 471 22.35 10.69 -6.36
C LEU A 471 22.86 9.30 -6.06
N GLU A 472 21.99 8.42 -5.60
CA GLU A 472 22.28 7.06 -5.17
C GLU A 472 21.41 6.05 -5.92
N ARG A 473 21.93 4.84 -6.07
CA ARG A 473 21.26 3.68 -6.60
C ARG A 473 21.76 2.42 -5.90
N THR A 474 20.87 1.41 -5.79
CA THR A 474 21.25 0.05 -5.38
C THR A 474 21.08 -0.92 -6.52
N SER A 475 21.69 -2.10 -6.41
CA SER A 475 21.53 -3.20 -7.36
C SER A 475 21.87 -4.54 -6.72
N GLY A 476 21.04 -5.53 -7.01
CA GLY A 476 21.22 -6.92 -6.58
C GLY A 476 20.24 -7.39 -5.54
N ALA A 477 19.42 -6.49 -4.99
CA ALA A 477 18.32 -6.88 -4.10
C ALA A 477 17.09 -7.35 -4.88
N GLU A 478 16.19 -8.06 -4.23
CA GLU A 478 14.87 -8.38 -4.78
C GLU A 478 14.07 -7.11 -5.10
N VAL A 479 14.19 -6.09 -4.23
CA VAL A 479 13.66 -4.75 -4.46
C VAL A 479 14.82 -3.76 -4.39
N ASP A 480 15.24 -3.27 -5.53
CA ASP A 480 16.31 -2.28 -5.64
C ASP A 480 15.79 -0.85 -5.50
N GLU A 481 16.64 0.03 -4.98
CA GLU A 481 16.44 1.47 -5.07
C GLU A 481 16.94 1.94 -6.44
N ASP A 482 16.01 2.15 -7.39
CA ASP A 482 16.33 2.55 -8.75
C ASP A 482 17.10 3.86 -8.80
N TRP A 483 16.71 4.77 -7.94
CA TRP A 483 17.38 6.03 -7.71
C TRP A 483 16.89 6.68 -6.42
N ARG A 484 17.76 7.42 -5.80
CA ARG A 484 17.46 8.40 -4.75
C ARG A 484 18.24 9.68 -5.02
N ALA A 485 17.55 10.81 -5.00
CA ALA A 485 18.15 12.12 -5.07
C ALA A 485 18.00 12.83 -3.73
N THR A 486 19.07 13.35 -3.22
CA THR A 486 19.13 14.09 -1.95
C THR A 486 19.60 15.51 -2.21
N ILE A 487 18.99 16.48 -1.56
CA ILE A 487 19.48 17.84 -1.46
C ILE A 487 19.31 18.36 -0.04
N GLY A 488 20.31 19.04 0.47
CA GLY A 488 20.25 19.60 1.81
C GLY A 488 21.02 20.90 1.98
N VAL A 489 20.68 21.58 3.05
CA VAL A 489 21.33 22.84 3.47
C VAL A 489 21.55 22.82 4.98
N ARG A 490 22.70 23.30 5.43
CA ARG A 490 23.00 23.54 6.85
C ARG A 490 23.50 24.95 7.05
N HIS A 491 23.03 25.58 8.13
CA HIS A 491 23.53 26.87 8.61
C HIS A 491 23.99 26.75 10.06
N ALA A 492 25.22 27.16 10.31
CA ALA A 492 25.84 27.19 11.63
C ALA A 492 25.95 28.61 12.17
N PHE A 493 25.87 28.77 13.48
CA PHE A 493 25.97 30.07 14.18
C PHE A 493 26.68 29.92 15.53
#